data_3875cd6138a6c1244a59e5d5c9462f68
#
_entry.id   3875cd6138a6c1244a59e5d5c9462f68
#
_cell.length_a   1.000
_cell.length_b   1.000
_cell.length_c   1.000
_cell.angle_alpha   90.00
_cell.angle_beta   90.00
_cell.angle_gamma   90.00
#
_symmetry.space_group_name_H-M   'P 1'
#
loop_
_entity.id
_entity.type
_entity.pdbx_description
1 polymer ?
#
loop_
_entity_poly.entity_id
_entity_poly.type
_entity_poly.pdbx_seq_one_letter_code
_entity_poly.pdbx_strand_id
1 'polypeptide(L)'
;MIYITGDTHAEIDISKLSNRNWEESRGLTRNDYLIICGDFGFPFLPTDFSEIEPLSPDNRSSRRTYHYWMEWLASRNYTVLWVDGNHDNHKFWYKQPVSEWNGGLVNIHPLAPNVIHLKRGEYYSIDGYTFWTMGGARSHDKLARIPDISWWEEEIPSVYEMEYGLHNLYMHNNTVDFIITHAMPAVLQYPVCRCYYSSETTSEYLDKIYEETSFRYWFCGHYHEDIDSRKDKIRVLYKDIVPITDFI
;
A
#
# COMPACT_ATOMS: atom_id res chain seq x y z
N MET A 1 1.94 -10.08 15.91
CA MET A 1 2.23 -10.82 14.65
C MET A 1 1.98 -9.90 13.46
N ILE A 2 2.80 -9.97 12.40
CA ILE A 2 2.65 -9.14 11.19
C ILE A 2 2.48 -10.05 9.98
N TYR A 3 1.45 -9.80 9.18
CA TYR A 3 1.21 -10.42 7.87
C TYR A 3 1.31 -9.38 6.77
N ILE A 4 1.68 -9.80 5.56
CA ILE A 4 1.84 -8.91 4.40
C ILE A 4 1.11 -9.52 3.21
N THR A 5 0.44 -8.67 2.41
CA THR A 5 -0.23 -9.04 1.16
C THR A 5 -0.10 -7.93 0.13
N GLY A 6 -0.40 -8.22 -1.11
CA GLY A 6 -0.52 -7.21 -2.19
C GLY A 6 -1.93 -6.62 -2.31
N ASP A 7 -2.17 -6.08 -3.44
CA ASP A 7 -3.32 -5.30 -3.90
C ASP A 7 -4.68 -5.86 -3.49
N THR A 8 -5.57 -5.02 -2.98
CA THR A 8 -6.95 -5.41 -2.63
C THR A 8 -8.01 -4.82 -3.56
N HIS A 9 -7.66 -3.79 -4.36
CA HIS A 9 -8.53 -3.17 -5.36
C HIS A 9 -9.99 -2.99 -4.89
N ALA A 10 -10.18 -2.40 -3.73
CA ALA A 10 -11.49 -2.24 -3.11
C ALA A 10 -12.26 -3.57 -3.06
N GLU A 11 -13.53 -3.60 -3.54
CA GLU A 11 -14.40 -4.79 -3.50
C GLU A 11 -13.94 -5.93 -4.41
N ILE A 12 -12.96 -5.74 -5.29
CA ILE A 12 -12.54 -6.75 -6.26
C ILE A 12 -11.80 -7.89 -5.56
N ASP A 13 -10.75 -7.57 -4.82
CA ASP A 13 -9.84 -8.57 -4.25
C ASP A 13 -9.87 -8.65 -2.72
N ILE A 14 -10.57 -7.74 -2.04
CA ILE A 14 -10.62 -7.69 -0.58
C ILE A 14 -11.17 -8.98 0.06
N SER A 15 -11.93 -9.77 -0.71
CA SER A 15 -12.47 -11.05 -0.23
C SER A 15 -11.40 -12.05 0.19
N LYS A 16 -10.14 -11.88 -0.27
CA LYS A 16 -9.01 -12.69 0.19
C LYS A 16 -8.75 -12.56 1.70
N LEU A 17 -9.12 -11.41 2.30
CA LEU A 17 -8.98 -11.13 3.73
C LEU A 17 -10.12 -11.75 4.58
N SER A 18 -11.07 -12.45 3.96
CA SER A 18 -12.17 -13.09 4.69
C SER A 18 -11.68 -14.27 5.52
N ASN A 19 -12.31 -14.54 6.66
CA ASN A 19 -11.97 -15.69 7.51
C ASN A 19 -12.12 -17.06 6.82
N ARG A 20 -12.73 -17.09 5.64
CA ARG A 20 -12.81 -18.29 4.80
C ARG A 20 -11.54 -18.49 3.96
N ASN A 21 -10.99 -17.41 3.46
CA ASN A 21 -9.84 -17.43 2.55
C ASN A 21 -8.51 -17.27 3.32
N TRP A 22 -8.57 -16.70 4.51
CA TRP A 22 -7.45 -16.50 5.41
C TRP A 22 -7.84 -16.92 6.83
N GLU A 23 -7.65 -18.20 7.14
CA GLU A 23 -8.11 -18.81 8.41
C GLU A 23 -7.37 -18.26 9.63
N GLU A 24 -6.09 -17.92 9.50
CA GLU A 24 -5.24 -17.37 10.56
C GLU A 24 -5.81 -16.06 11.12
N SER A 25 -6.53 -15.29 10.29
CA SER A 25 -7.17 -14.05 10.71
C SER A 25 -8.13 -14.18 11.89
N ARG A 26 -8.66 -15.39 12.14
CA ARG A 26 -9.59 -15.66 13.27
C ARG A 26 -8.92 -15.55 14.64
N GLY A 27 -7.62 -15.83 14.70
CA GLY A 27 -6.84 -15.79 15.94
C GLY A 27 -6.18 -14.44 16.22
N LEU A 28 -6.27 -13.48 15.29
CA LEU A 28 -5.61 -12.20 15.42
C LEU A 28 -6.33 -11.26 16.37
N THR A 29 -5.59 -10.28 16.88
CA THR A 29 -6.03 -9.23 17.79
C THR A 29 -5.69 -7.85 17.22
N ARG A 30 -6.13 -6.77 17.85
CA ARG A 30 -5.78 -5.39 17.46
C ARG A 30 -4.28 -5.09 17.52
N ASN A 31 -3.50 -5.91 18.18
CA ASN A 31 -2.04 -5.81 18.24
C ASN A 31 -1.35 -6.63 17.14
N ASP A 32 -2.12 -7.28 16.29
CA ASP A 32 -1.63 -7.96 15.10
C ASP A 32 -1.92 -7.11 13.86
N TYR A 33 -1.03 -7.17 12.87
CA TYR A 33 -1.04 -6.27 11.74
C TYR A 33 -1.15 -7.04 10.43
N LEU A 34 -1.93 -6.51 9.49
CA LEU A 34 -1.89 -6.87 8.09
C LEU A 34 -1.39 -5.65 7.31
N ILE A 35 -0.29 -5.80 6.56
CA ILE A 35 0.25 -4.74 5.69
C ILE A 35 -0.15 -5.05 4.25
N ILE A 36 -0.78 -4.08 3.56
CA ILE A 36 -1.15 -4.16 2.14
C ILE A 36 -0.17 -3.32 1.34
N CYS A 37 0.49 -3.93 0.35
CA CYS A 37 1.52 -3.32 -0.50
C CYS A 37 0.92 -2.50 -1.66
N GLY A 38 0.01 -1.58 -1.36
CA GLY A 38 -0.61 -0.67 -2.32
C GLY A 38 -1.93 -1.17 -2.90
N ASP A 39 -2.56 -0.30 -3.70
CA ASP A 39 -3.85 -0.54 -4.33
C ASP A 39 -4.91 -1.04 -3.33
N PHE A 40 -5.00 -0.33 -2.19
CA PHE A 40 -6.05 -0.56 -1.21
C PHE A 40 -7.43 -0.31 -1.83
N GLY A 41 -7.54 0.74 -2.64
CA GLY A 41 -8.66 1.04 -3.51
C GLY A 41 -9.85 1.74 -2.82
N PHE A 42 -9.82 1.98 -1.51
CA PHE A 42 -10.91 2.66 -0.80
C PHE A 42 -10.53 4.05 -0.27
N PRO A 43 -11.39 5.05 -0.47
CA PRO A 43 -12.50 5.10 -1.43
C PRO A 43 -11.98 5.33 -2.84
N PHE A 44 -12.48 4.62 -3.83
CA PHE A 44 -12.08 4.84 -5.21
C PHE A 44 -12.78 6.05 -5.85
N LEU A 45 -14.06 6.27 -5.55
CA LEU A 45 -14.80 7.42 -6.04
C LEU A 45 -14.55 8.69 -5.20
N PRO A 46 -14.76 9.88 -5.77
CA PRO A 46 -14.77 11.12 -5.01
C PRO A 46 -15.71 11.01 -3.82
N THR A 47 -15.22 11.26 -2.62
CA THR A 47 -15.97 11.06 -1.37
C THR A 47 -16.83 12.25 -0.99
N ASP A 48 -16.66 13.37 -1.65
CA ASP A 48 -17.60 14.47 -1.49
C ASP A 48 -18.84 14.20 -2.33
N PHE A 49 -19.64 13.22 -1.84
CA PHE A 49 -20.93 12.89 -2.43
C PHE A 49 -21.94 14.02 -2.34
N SER A 50 -21.64 15.13 -1.64
CA SER A 50 -22.49 16.30 -1.57
C SER A 50 -22.44 17.13 -2.86
N GLU A 51 -21.33 17.03 -3.61
CA GLU A 51 -21.16 17.75 -4.88
C GLU A 51 -21.71 16.98 -6.09
N ILE A 52 -22.08 15.69 -5.92
CA ILE A 52 -22.67 14.86 -6.99
C ILE A 52 -24.17 14.77 -6.80
N GLU A 53 -24.88 15.84 -7.09
CA GLU A 53 -26.35 15.83 -7.14
C GLU A 53 -26.87 15.98 -8.59
N PRO A 54 -27.84 15.14 -9.02
CA PRO A 54 -28.38 13.98 -8.29
C PRO A 54 -27.44 12.75 -8.44
N LEU A 55 -27.24 12.02 -7.33
CA LEU A 55 -26.49 10.76 -7.36
C LEU A 55 -27.11 9.80 -8.38
N SER A 56 -26.36 9.42 -9.39
CA SER A 56 -26.76 8.34 -10.28
C SER A 56 -26.97 7.03 -9.49
N PRO A 57 -27.76 6.06 -9.98
CA PRO A 57 -27.89 4.76 -9.35
C PRO A 57 -26.52 4.09 -9.08
N ASP A 58 -25.56 4.26 -9.99
CA ASP A 58 -24.21 3.69 -9.88
C ASP A 58 -23.40 4.34 -8.74
N ASN A 59 -23.46 5.66 -8.59
CA ASN A 59 -22.81 6.36 -7.50
C ASN A 59 -23.39 5.99 -6.13
N ARG A 60 -24.71 5.75 -6.05
CA ARG A 60 -25.35 5.25 -4.82
C ARG A 60 -24.92 3.83 -4.48
N SER A 61 -24.78 2.97 -5.47
CA SER A 61 -24.26 1.60 -5.28
C SER A 61 -22.83 1.64 -4.77
N SER A 62 -21.95 2.39 -5.40
CA SER A 62 -20.55 2.54 -4.99
C SER A 62 -20.40 3.10 -3.58
N ARG A 63 -21.23 4.08 -3.19
CA ARG A 63 -21.26 4.61 -1.82
C ARG A 63 -21.65 3.54 -0.80
N ARG A 64 -22.69 2.74 -1.10
CA ARG A 64 -23.10 1.64 -0.20
C ARG A 64 -22.02 0.58 -0.07
N THR A 65 -21.38 0.21 -1.16
CA THR A 65 -20.28 -0.73 -1.22
C THR A 65 -19.11 -0.24 -0.36
N TYR A 66 -18.73 1.03 -0.50
CA TYR A 66 -17.69 1.64 0.32
C TYR A 66 -18.02 1.59 1.82
N HIS A 67 -19.19 2.03 2.24
CA HIS A 67 -19.60 1.98 3.65
C HIS A 67 -19.62 0.56 4.19
N TYR A 68 -20.17 -0.39 3.42
CA TYR A 68 -20.19 -1.80 3.80
C TYR A 68 -18.78 -2.35 4.08
N TRP A 69 -17.85 -2.08 3.16
CA TRP A 69 -16.49 -2.60 3.34
C TRP A 69 -15.72 -1.89 4.45
N MET A 70 -15.98 -0.61 4.68
CA MET A 70 -15.37 0.10 5.82
C MET A 70 -15.89 -0.42 7.16
N GLU A 71 -17.19 -0.67 7.29
CA GLU A 71 -17.77 -1.32 8.47
C GLU A 71 -17.20 -2.74 8.65
N TRP A 72 -17.07 -3.48 7.55
CA TRP A 72 -16.48 -4.80 7.59
C TRP A 72 -15.02 -4.77 8.04
N LEU A 73 -14.19 -3.88 7.52
CA LEU A 73 -12.80 -3.69 7.95
C LEU A 73 -12.72 -3.22 9.41
N ALA A 74 -13.57 -2.28 9.83
CA ALA A 74 -13.65 -1.81 11.21
C ALA A 74 -13.97 -2.94 12.18
N SER A 75 -14.72 -3.95 11.74
CA SER A 75 -15.08 -5.13 12.54
C SER A 75 -13.97 -6.19 12.65
N ARG A 76 -12.87 -6.06 11.89
CA ARG A 76 -11.75 -7.03 11.97
C ARG A 76 -11.04 -6.93 13.31
N ASN A 77 -10.52 -8.04 13.80
CA ASN A 77 -9.81 -8.11 15.08
C ASN A 77 -8.35 -7.64 14.98
N TYR A 78 -7.84 -7.33 13.79
CA TYR A 78 -6.48 -6.88 13.53
C TYR A 78 -6.45 -5.45 13.00
N THR A 79 -5.27 -4.86 12.98
CA THR A 79 -5.02 -3.54 12.40
C THR A 79 -4.55 -3.72 10.95
N VAL A 80 -5.17 -2.98 10.03
CA VAL A 80 -4.77 -2.94 8.62
C VAL A 80 -3.87 -1.73 8.40
N LEU A 81 -2.67 -1.98 7.96
CA LEU A 81 -1.70 -0.99 7.50
C LEU A 81 -1.62 -1.08 5.97
N TRP A 82 -1.41 0.02 5.28
CA TRP A 82 -1.28 -0.01 3.84
C TRP A 82 -0.47 1.18 3.33
N VAL A 83 0.24 0.99 2.21
CA VAL A 83 0.82 2.07 1.42
C VAL A 83 -0.08 2.34 0.22
N ASP A 84 0.01 3.53 -0.37
CA ASP A 84 -0.79 3.82 -1.57
C ASP A 84 -0.18 3.17 -2.83
N GLY A 85 -1.05 2.82 -3.76
CA GLY A 85 -0.69 2.36 -5.10
C GLY A 85 -1.14 3.35 -6.17
N ASN A 86 -1.26 2.91 -7.43
CA ASN A 86 -1.75 3.74 -8.52
C ASN A 86 -3.29 3.71 -8.63
N HIS A 87 -3.97 2.77 -8.00
CA HIS A 87 -5.42 2.66 -7.94
C HIS A 87 -6.02 3.20 -6.64
N ASP A 88 -5.36 4.15 -6.00
CA ASP A 88 -5.85 4.80 -4.77
C ASP A 88 -6.26 6.25 -5.01
N ASN A 89 -7.30 6.70 -4.32
CA ASN A 89 -7.76 8.09 -4.41
C ASN A 89 -6.88 9.00 -3.56
N HIS A 90 -5.75 9.44 -4.12
CA HIS A 90 -4.76 10.28 -3.44
C HIS A 90 -5.36 11.58 -2.90
N LYS A 91 -6.27 12.22 -3.65
CA LYS A 91 -6.92 13.48 -3.21
C LYS A 91 -7.80 13.30 -1.98
N PHE A 92 -8.41 12.14 -1.81
CA PHE A 92 -9.11 11.83 -0.56
C PHE A 92 -8.14 11.74 0.60
N TRP A 93 -7.05 10.99 0.43
CA TRP A 93 -6.10 10.72 1.51
C TRP A 93 -5.27 11.94 1.89
N TYR A 94 -4.94 12.83 0.95
CA TYR A 94 -4.26 14.09 1.25
C TYR A 94 -5.10 15.08 2.10
N LYS A 95 -6.43 14.95 2.06
CA LYS A 95 -7.34 15.75 2.91
C LYS A 95 -7.52 15.18 4.31
N GLN A 96 -7.11 13.93 4.56
CA GLN A 96 -7.26 13.33 5.88
C GLN A 96 -6.25 13.91 6.88
N PRO A 97 -6.64 14.04 8.16
CA PRO A 97 -5.72 14.47 9.20
C PRO A 97 -4.49 13.57 9.27
N VAL A 98 -3.33 14.19 9.44
CA VAL A 98 -2.06 13.50 9.67
C VAL A 98 -1.86 13.31 11.17
N SER A 99 -1.41 12.14 11.59
CA SER A 99 -1.10 11.79 12.98
C SER A 99 0.25 11.09 13.04
N GLU A 100 0.90 11.18 14.20
CA GLU A 100 2.09 10.36 14.49
C GLU A 100 1.68 8.97 14.97
N TRP A 101 2.35 7.94 14.45
CA TRP A 101 2.14 6.56 14.84
C TRP A 101 3.42 5.74 14.66
N ASN A 102 3.87 5.10 15.73
CA ASN A 102 5.05 4.21 15.72
C ASN A 102 6.32 4.79 15.07
N GLY A 103 6.55 6.09 15.25
CA GLY A 103 7.74 6.81 14.78
C GLY A 103 7.60 7.50 13.43
N GLY A 104 6.51 7.27 12.70
CA GLY A 104 6.24 7.91 11.40
C GLY A 104 4.86 8.57 11.33
N LEU A 105 4.59 9.25 10.23
CA LEU A 105 3.33 9.94 9.97
C LEU A 105 2.34 9.02 9.25
N VAL A 106 1.06 9.09 9.64
CA VAL A 106 -0.02 8.27 9.07
C VAL A 106 -1.29 9.09 8.83
N ASN A 107 -2.18 8.56 7.99
CA ASN A 107 -3.59 8.94 8.00
C ASN A 107 -4.43 7.78 8.53
N ILE A 108 -5.36 8.07 9.43
CA ILE A 108 -6.29 7.07 9.98
C ILE A 108 -7.61 7.19 9.24
N HIS A 109 -8.15 6.05 8.79
CA HIS A 109 -9.41 6.06 8.05
C HIS A 109 -10.58 6.51 8.94
N PRO A 110 -11.39 7.53 8.52
CA PRO A 110 -12.41 8.13 9.40
C PRO A 110 -13.54 7.17 9.78
N LEU A 111 -13.87 6.18 8.95
CA LEU A 111 -14.92 5.17 9.21
C LEU A 111 -14.38 3.85 9.77
N ALA A 112 -13.07 3.63 9.73
CA ALA A 112 -12.43 2.40 10.17
C ALA A 112 -11.10 2.72 10.87
N PRO A 113 -11.10 3.08 12.18
CA PRO A 113 -9.90 3.55 12.87
C PRO A 113 -8.75 2.55 12.96
N ASN A 114 -9.01 1.28 12.67
CA ASN A 114 -7.99 0.24 12.55
C ASN A 114 -7.43 0.10 11.13
N VAL A 115 -7.81 0.96 10.19
CA VAL A 115 -7.24 1.05 8.85
C VAL A 115 -6.38 2.31 8.78
N ILE A 116 -5.07 2.12 8.62
CA ILE A 116 -4.05 3.14 8.77
C ILE A 116 -3.22 3.20 7.49
N HIS A 117 -3.22 4.35 6.84
CA HIS A 117 -2.38 4.64 5.69
C HIS A 117 -0.98 5.06 6.15
N LEU A 118 0.02 4.26 5.82
CA LEU A 118 1.43 4.55 6.03
C LEU A 118 1.90 5.53 4.95
N LYS A 119 2.40 6.69 5.36
CA LYS A 119 2.78 7.73 4.40
C LYS A 119 4.10 7.41 3.69
N ARG A 120 4.28 8.04 2.56
CA ARG A 120 5.48 7.88 1.72
C ARG A 120 6.73 8.42 2.41
N GLY A 121 7.81 7.66 2.30
CA GLY A 121 9.12 8.04 2.84
C GLY A 121 9.26 7.92 4.35
N GLU A 122 8.27 7.37 5.04
CA GLU A 122 8.28 7.24 6.50
C GLU A 122 9.04 6.01 6.99
N TYR A 123 9.49 6.09 8.24
CA TYR A 123 10.20 5.03 8.95
C TYR A 123 9.44 4.68 10.23
N TYR A 124 9.03 3.42 10.38
CA TYR A 124 8.21 2.95 11.48
C TYR A 124 8.90 1.88 12.30
N SER A 125 8.57 1.79 13.60
CA SER A 125 8.94 0.68 14.47
C SER A 125 7.68 -0.09 14.88
N ILE A 126 7.47 -1.29 14.33
CA ILE A 126 6.24 -2.08 14.51
C ILE A 126 6.61 -3.46 15.03
N ASP A 127 6.10 -3.84 16.21
CA ASP A 127 6.29 -5.18 16.81
C ASP A 127 7.77 -5.61 16.89
N GLY A 128 8.67 -4.64 17.14
CA GLY A 128 10.12 -4.88 17.29
C GLY A 128 10.91 -4.90 15.98
N TYR A 129 10.29 -4.67 14.85
CA TYR A 129 10.93 -4.52 13.54
C TYR A 129 10.80 -3.11 13.01
N THR A 130 11.74 -2.74 12.14
CA THR A 130 11.74 -1.45 11.45
C THR A 130 11.25 -1.60 10.02
N PHE A 131 10.43 -0.63 9.59
CA PHE A 131 9.84 -0.58 8.26
C PHE A 131 10.07 0.77 7.62
N TRP A 132 10.50 0.77 6.36
CA TRP A 132 10.46 1.96 5.53
C TRP A 132 9.43 1.78 4.42
N THR A 133 8.69 2.84 4.10
CA THR A 133 7.54 2.75 3.20
C THR A 133 7.62 3.77 2.07
N MET A 134 7.22 3.34 0.86
CA MET A 134 7.05 4.24 -0.29
C MET A 134 5.92 3.70 -1.18
N GLY A 135 4.81 4.42 -1.21
CA GLY A 135 3.70 4.13 -2.10
C GLY A 135 3.91 4.66 -3.51
N GLY A 136 2.90 4.44 -4.34
CA GLY A 136 2.82 4.94 -5.70
C GLY A 136 3.46 4.06 -6.75
N ALA A 137 2.89 4.12 -7.94
CA ALA A 137 3.37 3.53 -9.18
C ALA A 137 2.69 4.21 -10.37
N ARG A 138 3.22 4.03 -11.57
CA ARG A 138 2.63 4.56 -12.78
C ARG A 138 1.52 3.66 -13.33
N SER A 139 0.34 4.22 -13.58
CA SER A 139 -0.73 3.54 -14.30
C SER A 139 -0.39 3.32 -15.77
N HIS A 140 -0.37 2.07 -16.22
CA HIS A 140 -0.14 1.72 -17.62
C HIS A 140 -1.32 2.10 -18.52
N ASP A 141 -2.51 2.11 -17.96
CA ASP A 141 -3.79 2.39 -18.64
C ASP A 141 -4.26 3.84 -18.47
N LYS A 142 -3.38 4.76 -18.04
CA LYS A 142 -3.66 6.20 -17.82
C LYS A 142 -4.50 6.83 -18.93
N LEU A 143 -4.22 6.50 -20.20
CA LEU A 143 -4.93 7.07 -21.34
C LEU A 143 -6.40 6.64 -21.45
N ALA A 144 -6.79 5.56 -20.80
CA ALA A 144 -8.16 5.06 -20.73
C ALA A 144 -8.90 5.54 -19.47
N ARG A 145 -8.22 6.30 -18.59
CA ARG A 145 -8.76 6.75 -17.30
C ARG A 145 -9.14 8.23 -17.34
N ILE A 146 -9.98 8.62 -16.39
CA ILE A 146 -10.47 10.01 -16.24
C ILE A 146 -9.71 10.65 -15.07
N PRO A 147 -9.00 11.78 -15.31
CA PRO A 147 -8.30 12.51 -14.25
C PRO A 147 -9.25 12.86 -13.09
N ASP A 148 -8.76 12.73 -11.87
CA ASP A 148 -9.44 13.03 -10.60
C ASP A 148 -10.67 12.15 -10.29
N ILE A 149 -10.94 11.15 -11.11
CA ILE A 149 -12.03 10.18 -10.93
C ILE A 149 -11.51 8.75 -10.86
N SER A 150 -10.69 8.33 -11.83
CA SER A 150 -10.12 6.99 -11.90
C SER A 150 -8.60 6.99 -12.14
N TRP A 151 -8.00 8.14 -12.18
CA TRP A 151 -6.56 8.36 -12.23
C TRP A 151 -6.19 9.69 -11.55
N TRP A 152 -5.08 9.70 -10.84
CA TRP A 152 -4.56 10.86 -10.12
C TRP A 152 -3.09 11.07 -10.47
N GLU A 153 -2.67 12.32 -10.69
CA GLU A 153 -1.28 12.64 -10.97
C GLU A 153 -0.38 12.29 -9.79
N GLU A 154 -0.94 12.36 -8.60
CA GLU A 154 -0.30 12.02 -7.33
C GLU A 154 0.00 10.52 -7.17
N GLU A 155 -0.38 9.65 -8.13
CA GLU A 155 0.06 8.24 -8.15
C GLU A 155 1.60 8.13 -8.19
N ILE A 156 2.28 9.14 -8.76
CA ILE A 156 3.73 9.24 -8.76
C ILE A 156 4.18 10.05 -7.53
N PRO A 157 5.08 9.51 -6.69
CA PRO A 157 5.65 10.28 -5.60
C PRO A 157 6.31 11.58 -6.10
N SER A 158 6.05 12.68 -5.40
CA SER A 158 6.70 13.96 -5.69
C SER A 158 8.19 13.91 -5.35
N VAL A 159 8.97 14.81 -5.95
CA VAL A 159 10.40 14.96 -5.64
C VAL A 159 10.61 15.19 -4.13
N TYR A 160 9.72 15.97 -3.50
CA TYR A 160 9.78 16.20 -2.06
C TYR A 160 9.61 14.91 -1.24
N GLU A 161 8.63 14.06 -1.57
CA GLU A 161 8.42 12.78 -0.90
C GLU A 161 9.60 11.83 -1.09
N MET A 162 10.18 11.83 -2.30
CA MET A 162 11.38 11.03 -2.61
C MET A 162 12.61 11.50 -1.80
N GLU A 163 12.87 12.81 -1.76
CA GLU A 163 13.97 13.38 -0.97
C GLU A 163 13.77 13.16 0.53
N TYR A 164 12.54 13.31 1.01
CA TYR A 164 12.18 13.05 2.39
C TYR A 164 12.42 11.57 2.75
N GLY A 165 12.03 10.64 1.89
CA GLY A 165 12.27 9.20 2.10
C GLY A 165 13.76 8.84 2.18
N LEU A 166 14.58 9.42 1.30
CA LEU A 166 16.05 9.29 1.35
C LEU A 166 16.62 9.85 2.65
N HIS A 167 16.15 11.03 3.06
CA HIS A 167 16.60 11.66 4.29
C HIS A 167 16.29 10.80 5.52
N ASN A 168 15.08 10.23 5.59
CA ASN A 168 14.70 9.35 6.69
C ASN A 168 15.56 8.08 6.73
N LEU A 169 15.86 7.46 5.60
CA LEU A 169 16.80 6.33 5.57
C LEU A 169 18.21 6.75 6.03
N TYR A 170 18.70 7.89 5.56
CA TYR A 170 19.99 8.43 5.97
C TYR A 170 20.07 8.65 7.51
N MET A 171 19.01 9.21 8.11
CA MET A 171 18.92 9.41 9.56
C MET A 171 18.95 8.09 10.34
N HIS A 172 18.64 6.98 9.71
CA HIS A 172 18.69 5.63 10.27
C HIS A 172 19.86 4.80 9.71
N ASN A 173 20.96 5.48 9.28
CA ASN A 173 22.18 4.85 8.75
C ASN A 173 21.91 3.94 7.54
N ASN A 174 20.94 4.25 6.71
CA ASN A 174 20.48 3.47 5.57
C ASN A 174 20.26 1.98 5.93
N THR A 175 19.65 1.73 7.08
CA THR A 175 19.40 0.37 7.58
C THR A 175 17.94 0.26 8.04
N VAL A 176 17.25 -0.77 7.57
CA VAL A 176 15.86 -1.07 7.94
C VAL A 176 15.66 -2.59 7.89
N ASP A 177 14.76 -3.16 8.70
CA ASP A 177 14.48 -4.59 8.59
C ASP A 177 13.70 -4.89 7.31
N PHE A 178 12.64 -4.13 7.03
CA PHE A 178 11.74 -4.39 5.92
C PHE A 178 11.40 -3.13 5.14
N ILE A 179 11.33 -3.27 3.82
CA ILE A 179 10.87 -2.23 2.91
C ILE A 179 9.50 -2.62 2.36
N ILE A 180 8.53 -1.70 2.43
CA ILE A 180 7.18 -1.87 1.91
C ILE A 180 6.93 -0.82 0.83
N THR A 181 6.72 -1.28 -0.40
CA THR A 181 6.40 -0.38 -1.52
C THR A 181 5.23 -0.93 -2.34
N HIS A 182 4.69 -0.13 -3.26
CA HIS A 182 3.77 -0.67 -4.27
C HIS A 182 4.54 -1.17 -5.48
N ALA A 183 5.35 -0.32 -6.12
CA ALA A 183 6.27 -0.73 -7.19
C ALA A 183 7.55 -1.39 -6.63
N MET A 184 8.28 -2.12 -7.47
CA MET A 184 9.64 -2.61 -7.18
C MET A 184 10.71 -1.77 -7.88
N PRO A 185 11.99 -1.87 -7.46
CA PRO A 185 13.12 -1.30 -8.20
C PRO A 185 13.12 -1.71 -9.68
N ALA A 186 13.42 -0.78 -10.58
CA ALA A 186 13.39 -1.04 -12.03
C ALA A 186 14.36 -2.14 -12.44
N VAL A 187 15.53 -2.19 -11.82
CA VAL A 187 16.56 -3.24 -12.06
C VAL A 187 16.07 -4.65 -11.72
N LEU A 188 15.04 -4.79 -10.88
CA LEU A 188 14.48 -6.07 -10.47
C LEU A 188 13.29 -6.53 -11.32
N GLN A 189 12.66 -5.66 -12.09
CA GLN A 189 11.44 -6.00 -12.85
C GLN A 189 11.66 -7.20 -13.79
N TYR A 190 12.66 -7.15 -14.64
CA TYR A 190 12.94 -8.26 -15.55
C TYR A 190 13.47 -9.51 -14.84
N PRO A 191 14.45 -9.44 -13.93
CA PRO A 191 14.92 -10.62 -13.22
C PRO A 191 13.83 -11.36 -12.44
N VAL A 192 12.88 -10.63 -11.85
CA VAL A 192 11.82 -11.18 -10.98
C VAL A 192 10.57 -11.54 -11.77
N CYS A 193 9.96 -10.59 -12.48
CA CYS A 193 8.67 -10.77 -13.14
C CYS A 193 8.76 -11.16 -14.62
N ARG A 194 9.98 -11.18 -15.22
CA ARG A 194 10.19 -11.46 -16.64
C ARG A 194 9.50 -10.47 -17.59
N CYS A 195 9.16 -9.31 -17.14
CA CYS A 195 8.55 -8.24 -17.92
C CYS A 195 9.33 -6.93 -17.73
N TYR A 196 9.33 -6.11 -18.77
CA TYR A 196 9.79 -4.74 -18.70
C TYR A 196 8.56 -3.83 -18.66
N TYR A 197 8.45 -3.09 -17.58
CA TYR A 197 7.59 -1.92 -17.57
C TYR A 197 8.42 -0.74 -18.12
N SER A 198 7.79 0.14 -18.91
CA SER A 198 8.49 1.35 -19.41
C SER A 198 9.09 2.12 -18.23
N SER A 199 10.25 2.77 -18.44
CA SER A 199 10.93 3.54 -17.41
C SER A 199 9.95 4.40 -16.62
N GLU A 200 9.95 4.21 -15.32
CA GLU A 200 9.00 4.79 -14.40
C GLU A 200 9.77 5.47 -13.25
N THR A 201 9.47 6.74 -13.03
CA THR A 201 10.15 7.57 -12.05
C THR A 201 10.20 6.94 -10.66
N THR A 202 9.10 6.30 -10.22
CA THR A 202 9.05 5.62 -8.91
C THR A 202 10.03 4.44 -8.86
N SER A 203 9.99 3.56 -9.85
CA SER A 203 10.87 2.38 -9.90
C SER A 203 12.35 2.75 -10.05
N GLU A 204 12.67 3.79 -10.83
CA GLU A 204 14.04 4.32 -10.96
C GLU A 204 14.54 4.94 -9.63
N TYR A 205 13.66 5.63 -8.90
CA TYR A 205 13.99 6.11 -7.56
C TYR A 205 14.26 4.94 -6.59
N LEU A 206 13.47 3.88 -6.69
CA LEU A 206 13.63 2.68 -5.84
C LEU A 206 14.91 1.91 -6.16
N ASP A 207 15.49 2.02 -7.36
CA ASP A 207 16.83 1.47 -7.66
C ASP A 207 17.88 2.03 -6.70
N LYS A 208 17.84 3.35 -6.46
CA LYS A 208 18.77 4.01 -5.52
C LYS A 208 18.57 3.49 -4.09
N ILE A 209 17.32 3.31 -3.66
CA ILE A 209 17.03 2.73 -2.33
C ILE A 209 17.58 1.31 -2.22
N TYR A 210 17.39 0.51 -3.27
CA TYR A 210 17.88 -0.87 -3.31
C TYR A 210 19.42 -0.97 -3.22
N GLU A 211 20.12 -0.05 -3.88
CA GLU A 211 21.59 -0.02 -3.89
C GLU A 211 22.20 0.52 -2.58
N GLU A 212 21.54 1.53 -1.96
CA GLU A 212 22.12 2.27 -0.84
C GLU A 212 21.64 1.80 0.54
N THR A 213 20.61 0.94 0.61
CA THR A 213 19.97 0.55 1.88
C THR A 213 20.25 -0.90 2.24
N SER A 214 20.64 -1.13 3.50
CA SER A 214 20.73 -2.48 4.07
C SER A 214 19.37 -2.90 4.63
N PHE A 215 18.82 -4.00 4.11
CA PHE A 215 17.52 -4.54 4.53
C PHE A 215 17.51 -6.07 4.57
N ARG A 216 16.55 -6.64 5.31
CA ARG A 216 16.32 -8.10 5.35
C ARG A 216 15.51 -8.54 4.15
N TYR A 217 14.35 -7.91 3.95
CA TYR A 217 13.44 -8.24 2.86
C TYR A 217 12.64 -7.03 2.38
N TRP A 218 12.25 -7.06 1.10
CA TRP A 218 11.44 -6.06 0.41
C TRP A 218 10.11 -6.67 -0.03
N PHE A 219 8.98 -6.04 0.26
CA PHE A 219 7.66 -6.47 -0.16
C PHE A 219 7.02 -5.43 -1.07
N CYS A 220 6.42 -5.89 -2.16
CA CYS A 220 5.71 -5.01 -3.10
C CYS A 220 4.47 -5.69 -3.70
N GLY A 221 3.56 -4.88 -4.28
CA GLY A 221 2.38 -5.30 -5.03
C GLY A 221 2.52 -5.02 -6.53
N HIS A 222 1.47 -4.42 -7.15
CA HIS A 222 1.44 -3.84 -8.49
C HIS A 222 1.48 -4.82 -9.67
N TYR A 223 2.23 -5.89 -9.58
CA TYR A 223 2.51 -6.80 -10.70
C TYR A 223 1.50 -7.93 -10.81
N HIS A 224 0.56 -8.04 -9.89
CA HIS A 224 -0.48 -9.07 -9.80
C HIS A 224 0.07 -10.50 -9.86
N GLU A 225 1.24 -10.71 -9.28
CA GLU A 225 1.94 -11.99 -9.21
C GLU A 225 2.32 -12.30 -7.75
N ASP A 226 2.48 -13.58 -7.45
CA ASP A 226 3.01 -14.04 -6.18
C ASP A 226 4.38 -14.69 -6.41
N ILE A 227 5.47 -13.89 -6.27
CA ILE A 227 6.84 -14.31 -6.57
C ILE A 227 7.75 -14.07 -5.36
N ASP A 228 8.51 -15.09 -4.94
CA ASP A 228 9.54 -14.97 -3.92
C ASP A 228 10.94 -15.10 -4.54
N SER A 229 11.66 -13.99 -4.68
CA SER A 229 13.06 -13.98 -5.12
C SER A 229 14.00 -13.87 -3.93
N ARG A 230 14.31 -15.02 -3.32
CA ARG A 230 15.22 -15.10 -2.15
C ARG A 230 16.60 -14.49 -2.40
N LYS A 231 17.14 -14.65 -3.61
CA LYS A 231 18.46 -14.11 -3.99
C LYS A 231 18.47 -12.58 -4.03
N ASP A 232 17.35 -11.96 -4.45
CA ASP A 232 17.18 -10.52 -4.55
C ASP A 232 16.50 -9.93 -3.29
N LYS A 233 16.14 -10.80 -2.33
CA LYS A 233 15.43 -10.47 -1.08
C LYS A 233 14.16 -9.67 -1.35
N ILE A 234 13.38 -10.03 -2.36
CA ILE A 234 12.13 -9.36 -2.69
C ILE A 234 10.97 -10.36 -2.82
N ARG A 235 9.82 -9.99 -2.26
CA ARG A 235 8.55 -10.70 -2.37
C ARG A 235 7.53 -9.82 -3.08
N VAL A 236 7.12 -10.24 -4.28
CA VAL A 236 5.97 -9.67 -4.98
C VAL A 236 4.72 -10.38 -4.46
N LEU A 237 3.69 -9.65 -4.15
CA LEU A 237 2.47 -10.16 -3.53
C LEU A 237 1.24 -9.70 -4.29
N TYR A 238 0.30 -10.62 -4.47
CA TYR A 238 -1.03 -10.34 -4.99
C TYR A 238 -2.10 -11.09 -4.19
N LYS A 239 -2.16 -12.41 -4.28
CA LYS A 239 -3.17 -13.27 -3.60
C LYS A 239 -2.68 -13.79 -2.27
N ASP A 240 -1.38 -14.04 -2.16
CA ASP A 240 -0.80 -14.59 -0.96
C ASP A 240 -0.89 -13.60 0.22
N ILE A 241 -1.08 -14.15 1.41
CA ILE A 241 -0.95 -13.45 2.69
C ILE A 241 0.12 -14.19 3.48
N VAL A 242 1.27 -13.57 3.67
CA VAL A 242 2.44 -14.22 4.24
C VAL A 242 2.80 -13.64 5.61
N PRO A 243 3.16 -14.48 6.59
CA PRO A 243 3.66 -13.97 7.86
C PRO A 243 5.10 -13.47 7.69
N ILE A 244 5.43 -12.35 8.35
CA ILE A 244 6.76 -11.76 8.27
C ILE A 244 7.86 -12.71 8.82
N THR A 245 7.49 -13.63 9.69
CA THR A 245 8.40 -14.62 10.27
C THR A 245 9.09 -15.52 9.27
N ASP A 246 8.52 -15.67 8.07
CA ASP A 246 9.12 -16.47 6.98
C ASP A 246 10.32 -15.77 6.31
N PHE A 247 10.58 -14.50 6.68
CA PHE A 247 11.58 -13.61 6.07
C PHE A 247 12.59 -13.03 7.07
N ILE A 248 12.65 -13.60 8.28
CA ILE A 248 13.57 -13.18 9.36
C ILE A 248 14.85 -14.00 9.33
#